data_807d4913595a57aa100069e11d4ae47b
#
_entry.id   807d4913595a57aa100069e11d4ae47b
#
_cell.length_a   1.000
_cell.length_b   1.000
_cell.length_c   1.000
_cell.angle_alpha   90.00
_cell.angle_beta   90.00
_cell.angle_gamma   90.00
#
_symmetry.space_group_name_H-M   'P 1'
#
loop_
_entity.id
_entity.type
_entity.pdbx_description
1 polymer ?
#
loop_
_entity_poly.entity_id
_entity_poly.type
_entity_poly.pdbx_seq_one_letter_code
_entity_poly.pdbx_strand_id
1 'polypeptide(L)'
;MRQASPKPEGLRERNRREKHEHITNVSIRLFLENGYDATTLAEIAYSSGISRRHLFNYFDSKDEILFSHLREYYEMIAESIARGSPGEPAMEVVRKAILSNLARFDAERTLAIAKIMKNNTALQSKNRANEINLEKAILRGLSTLWPDRESHDRLLFASILSSGAIRFATHIWLRDENEMKLADCVADAFDRMMFEIQCTQ
;
A
#
# COMPACT_ATOMS: atom_id res chain seq x y z
N MET A 1 17.83 3.28 28.23
CA MET A 1 18.21 3.04 26.83
C MET A 1 17.86 4.28 26.03
N ARG A 2 18.85 4.95 25.43
CA ARG A 2 18.62 6.16 24.61
C ARG A 2 18.00 5.73 23.29
N GLN A 3 16.78 6.18 23.00
CA GLN A 3 16.19 6.08 21.66
C GLN A 3 17.06 6.89 20.69
N ALA A 4 17.65 6.23 19.70
CA ALA A 4 18.34 6.90 18.62
C ALA A 4 17.30 7.67 17.79
N SER A 5 17.37 8.99 17.81
CA SER A 5 16.60 9.84 16.90
C SER A 5 16.91 9.44 15.45
N PRO A 6 15.90 9.34 14.57
CA PRO A 6 16.15 9.03 13.18
C PRO A 6 17.12 10.07 12.58
N LYS A 7 18.15 9.59 11.89
CA LYS A 7 19.08 10.47 11.17
C LYS A 7 18.30 11.36 10.21
N PRO A 8 18.54 12.67 10.15
CA PRO A 8 17.87 13.54 9.18
C PRO A 8 18.15 13.05 7.76
N GLU A 9 17.09 12.90 6.98
CA GLU A 9 17.15 12.54 5.57
C GLU A 9 18.09 13.48 4.81
N GLY A 10 19.03 12.91 4.04
CA GLY A 10 19.99 13.71 3.28
C GLY A 10 19.29 14.54 2.20
N LEU A 11 19.79 15.74 1.89
CA LEU A 11 19.24 16.64 0.87
C LEU A 11 19.03 15.94 -0.51
N ARG A 12 19.94 15.03 -0.88
CA ARG A 12 19.83 14.23 -2.12
C ARG A 12 18.65 13.27 -2.09
N GLU A 13 18.40 12.64 -0.97
CA GLU A 13 17.34 11.66 -0.79
C GLU A 13 15.96 12.35 -0.76
N ARG A 14 15.88 13.49 -0.08
CA ARG A 14 14.71 14.36 -0.10
C ARG A 14 14.39 14.85 -1.51
N ASN A 15 15.35 15.38 -2.26
CA ASN A 15 15.17 15.86 -3.63
C ASN A 15 14.74 14.71 -4.56
N ARG A 16 15.27 13.48 -4.35
CA ARG A 16 14.87 12.28 -5.11
C ARG A 16 13.41 11.93 -4.82
N ARG A 17 12.99 11.93 -3.56
CA ARG A 17 11.61 11.64 -3.17
C ARG A 17 10.64 12.69 -3.73
N GLU A 18 10.94 13.98 -3.60
CA GLU A 18 10.13 15.07 -4.14
C GLU A 18 9.97 14.95 -5.67
N LYS A 19 11.04 14.57 -6.38
CA LYS A 19 10.97 14.36 -7.82
C LYS A 19 10.15 13.12 -8.19
N HIS A 20 10.31 12.01 -7.45
CA HIS A 20 9.53 10.79 -7.61
C HIS A 20 8.03 11.07 -7.44
N GLU A 21 7.66 11.80 -6.40
CA GLU A 21 6.28 12.19 -6.11
C GLU A 21 5.72 13.13 -7.19
N HIS A 22 6.49 14.11 -7.65
CA HIS A 22 6.11 14.99 -8.74
C HIS A 22 5.80 14.23 -10.04
N ILE A 23 6.68 13.29 -10.44
CA ILE A 23 6.46 12.45 -11.63
C ILE A 23 5.19 11.61 -11.48
N THR A 24 4.96 11.01 -10.32
CA THR A 24 3.76 10.20 -10.05
C THR A 24 2.48 11.04 -10.17
N ASN A 25 2.45 12.23 -9.58
CA ASN A 25 1.28 13.12 -9.64
C ASN A 25 0.97 13.58 -11.07
N VAL A 26 1.99 13.97 -11.84
CA VAL A 26 1.85 14.31 -13.26
C VAL A 26 1.31 13.13 -14.06
N SER A 27 1.83 11.95 -13.82
CA SER A 27 1.41 10.73 -14.55
C SER A 27 -0.04 10.37 -14.27
N ILE A 28 -0.48 10.38 -13.01
CA ILE A 28 -1.87 10.07 -12.63
C ILE A 28 -2.82 11.06 -13.30
N ARG A 29 -2.49 12.35 -13.32
CA ARG A 29 -3.29 13.35 -14.03
C ARG A 29 -3.40 13.03 -15.51
N LEU A 30 -2.29 12.74 -16.20
CA LEU A 30 -2.29 12.39 -17.62
C LEU A 30 -3.09 11.10 -17.90
N PHE A 31 -3.01 10.10 -17.02
CA PHE A 31 -3.80 8.87 -17.15
C PHE A 31 -5.30 9.12 -17.01
N LEU A 32 -5.71 10.06 -16.17
CA LEU A 32 -7.11 10.45 -16.01
C LEU A 32 -7.62 11.26 -17.20
N GLU A 33 -6.80 12.18 -17.73
CA GLU A 33 -7.15 13.08 -18.84
C GLU A 33 -7.15 12.37 -20.20
N ASN A 34 -6.10 11.60 -20.49
CA ASN A 34 -5.86 11.01 -21.83
C ASN A 34 -6.13 9.51 -21.89
N GLY A 35 -6.32 8.86 -20.73
CA GLY A 35 -6.36 7.41 -20.59
C GLY A 35 -4.97 6.79 -20.42
N TYR A 36 -4.95 5.66 -19.70
CA TYR A 36 -3.69 4.98 -19.35
C TYR A 36 -2.93 4.46 -20.59
N ASP A 37 -3.65 3.81 -21.53
CA ASP A 37 -3.01 3.19 -22.70
C ASP A 37 -2.45 4.23 -23.67
N ALA A 38 -3.17 5.34 -23.88
CA ALA A 38 -2.79 6.40 -24.79
C ALA A 38 -1.60 7.24 -24.25
N THR A 39 -1.43 7.35 -22.93
CA THR A 39 -0.34 8.11 -22.32
C THR A 39 1.00 7.38 -22.48
N THR A 40 2.02 8.08 -22.98
CA THR A 40 3.37 7.57 -23.19
C THR A 40 4.36 8.02 -22.11
N LEU A 41 5.44 7.24 -21.88
CA LEU A 41 6.54 7.67 -21.00
C LEU A 41 7.23 8.95 -21.50
N ALA A 42 7.19 9.23 -22.80
CA ALA A 42 7.73 10.47 -23.36
C ALA A 42 6.90 11.71 -22.94
N GLU A 43 5.57 11.61 -22.99
CA GLU A 43 4.66 12.65 -22.53
C GLU A 43 4.78 12.88 -21.04
N ILE A 44 4.89 11.80 -20.25
CA ILE A 44 5.12 11.89 -18.80
C ILE A 44 6.41 12.64 -18.51
N ALA A 45 7.53 12.27 -19.17
CA ALA A 45 8.80 12.93 -18.99
C ALA A 45 8.73 14.42 -19.35
N TYR A 46 8.14 14.74 -20.50
CA TYR A 46 7.95 16.12 -20.97
C TYR A 46 7.13 16.96 -19.97
N SER A 47 5.98 16.45 -19.57
CA SER A 47 5.07 17.13 -18.62
C SER A 47 5.66 17.24 -17.21
N SER A 48 6.60 16.34 -16.85
CA SER A 48 7.33 16.40 -15.57
C SER A 48 8.58 17.29 -15.64
N GLY A 49 8.89 17.91 -16.78
CA GLY A 49 10.06 18.78 -16.98
C GLY A 49 11.39 18.03 -16.89
N ILE A 50 11.44 16.75 -17.32
CA ILE A 50 12.65 15.95 -17.32
C ILE A 50 12.86 15.22 -18.65
N SER A 51 14.09 14.78 -18.94
CA SER A 51 14.35 13.93 -20.10
C SER A 51 13.80 12.50 -19.87
N ARG A 52 13.45 11.80 -20.95
CA ARG A 52 13.05 10.39 -20.90
C ARG A 52 14.11 9.51 -20.21
N ARG A 53 15.40 9.76 -20.50
CA ARG A 53 16.53 9.06 -19.82
C ARG A 53 16.50 9.31 -18.31
N HIS A 54 16.17 10.51 -17.89
CA HIS A 54 16.08 10.86 -16.46
C HIS A 54 14.87 10.19 -15.80
N LEU A 55 13.74 10.03 -16.51
CA LEU A 55 12.56 9.31 -16.03
C LEU A 55 12.91 7.86 -15.67
N PHE A 56 13.68 7.16 -16.49
CA PHE A 56 14.14 5.79 -16.24
C PHE A 56 15.05 5.62 -15.02
N ASN A 57 15.58 6.71 -14.44
CA ASN A 57 16.28 6.65 -13.15
C ASN A 57 15.32 6.52 -11.95
N TYR A 58 14.02 6.72 -12.18
CA TYR A 58 12.98 6.66 -11.15
C TYR A 58 12.00 5.51 -11.37
N PHE A 59 11.65 5.21 -12.62
CA PHE A 59 10.61 4.25 -12.97
C PHE A 59 10.93 3.50 -14.25
N ASP A 60 10.76 2.17 -14.22
CA ASP A 60 10.98 1.31 -15.39
C ASP A 60 9.74 1.22 -16.28
N SER A 61 8.57 1.51 -15.75
CA SER A 61 7.30 1.36 -16.49
C SER A 61 6.20 2.29 -15.98
N LYS A 62 5.13 2.45 -16.79
CA LYS A 62 3.91 3.15 -16.40
C LYS A 62 3.22 2.47 -15.19
N ASP A 63 3.27 1.15 -15.13
CA ASP A 63 2.71 0.40 -14.00
C ASP A 63 3.45 0.71 -12.70
N GLU A 64 4.77 0.78 -12.75
CA GLU A 64 5.57 1.13 -11.59
C GLU A 64 5.24 2.53 -11.09
N ILE A 65 5.04 3.50 -11.99
CA ILE A 65 4.60 4.84 -11.63
C ILE A 65 3.23 4.76 -10.93
N LEU A 66 2.27 4.04 -11.53
CA LEU A 66 0.90 3.96 -11.05
C LEU A 66 0.81 3.39 -9.62
N PHE A 67 1.61 2.36 -9.32
CA PHE A 67 1.54 1.64 -8.05
C PHE A 67 2.66 2.00 -7.05
N SER A 68 3.52 2.97 -7.38
CA SER A 68 4.68 3.33 -6.55
C SER A 68 4.32 3.73 -5.11
N HIS A 69 3.22 4.45 -4.92
CA HIS A 69 2.77 4.90 -3.61
C HIS A 69 2.39 3.75 -2.66
N LEU A 70 1.95 2.60 -3.20
CA LEU A 70 1.61 1.43 -2.39
C LEU A 70 2.86 0.79 -1.80
N ARG A 71 3.99 0.81 -2.52
CA ARG A 71 5.25 0.22 -2.02
C ARG A 71 5.71 0.91 -0.74
N GLU A 72 5.77 2.23 -0.74
CA GLU A 72 6.19 3.01 0.44
C GLU A 72 5.23 2.79 1.62
N TYR A 73 3.92 2.74 1.33
CA TYR A 73 2.90 2.46 2.34
C TYR A 73 3.07 1.06 2.95
N TYR A 74 3.34 0.03 2.13
CA TYR A 74 3.54 -1.34 2.60
C TYR A 74 4.81 -1.49 3.46
N GLU A 75 5.90 -0.80 3.11
CA GLU A 75 7.10 -0.76 3.95
C GLU A 75 6.79 -0.16 5.33
N MET A 76 6.07 0.95 5.36
CA MET A 76 5.67 1.61 6.59
C MET A 76 4.77 0.71 7.46
N ILE A 77 3.87 -0.06 6.85
CA ILE A 77 3.03 -1.04 7.56
C ILE A 77 3.89 -2.16 8.15
N ALA A 78 4.82 -2.72 7.37
CA ALA A 78 5.73 -3.77 7.87
C ALA A 78 6.54 -3.29 9.07
N GLU A 79 7.10 -2.07 9.03
CA GLU A 79 7.81 -1.48 10.14
C GLU A 79 6.91 -1.22 11.36
N SER A 80 5.67 -0.80 11.14
CA SER A 80 4.71 -0.58 12.23
C SER A 80 4.36 -1.89 12.93
N ILE A 81 4.14 -2.97 12.18
CA ILE A 81 3.90 -4.32 12.71
C ILE A 81 5.11 -4.80 13.51
N ALA A 82 6.33 -4.65 12.97
CA ALA A 82 7.57 -5.08 13.63
C ALA A 82 7.81 -4.38 14.99
N ARG A 83 7.22 -3.20 15.19
CA ARG A 83 7.24 -2.45 16.46
C ARG A 83 6.05 -2.76 17.39
N GLY A 84 5.19 -3.69 17.00
CA GLY A 84 4.03 -4.11 17.79
C GLY A 84 4.41 -4.83 19.08
N SER A 85 3.38 -5.30 19.80
CA SER A 85 3.57 -6.04 21.06
C SER A 85 3.52 -7.55 20.80
N PRO A 86 4.57 -8.33 21.15
CA PRO A 86 4.53 -9.79 20.99
C PRO A 86 3.54 -10.49 21.94
N GLY A 87 3.01 -9.79 22.93
CA GLY A 87 1.97 -10.30 23.83
C GLY A 87 0.54 -10.24 23.25
N GLU A 88 0.34 -9.65 22.08
CA GLU A 88 -0.96 -9.54 21.44
C GLU A 88 -1.13 -10.58 20.31
N PRO A 89 -2.37 -10.94 19.94
CA PRO A 89 -2.62 -11.77 18.76
C PRO A 89 -2.09 -11.12 17.48
N ALA A 90 -1.50 -11.90 16.56
CA ALA A 90 -0.88 -11.39 15.34
C ALA A 90 -1.84 -10.52 14.50
N MET A 91 -3.09 -10.93 14.33
CA MET A 91 -4.09 -10.17 13.57
C MET A 91 -4.45 -8.83 14.24
N GLU A 92 -4.44 -8.76 15.56
CA GLU A 92 -4.68 -7.50 16.28
C GLU A 92 -3.49 -6.53 16.15
N VAL A 93 -2.26 -7.05 16.15
CA VAL A 93 -1.07 -6.24 15.84
C VAL A 93 -1.16 -5.66 14.42
N VAL A 94 -1.57 -6.44 13.44
CA VAL A 94 -1.77 -5.97 12.06
C VAL A 94 -2.89 -4.92 12.01
N ARG A 95 -4.05 -5.18 12.62
CA ARG A 95 -5.18 -4.24 12.69
C ARG A 95 -4.74 -2.88 13.23
N LYS A 96 -4.07 -2.86 14.37
CA LYS A 96 -3.56 -1.62 14.98
C LYS A 96 -2.55 -0.90 14.09
N ALA A 97 -1.63 -1.64 13.46
CA ALA A 97 -0.66 -1.07 12.54
C ALA A 97 -1.33 -0.40 11.34
N ILE A 98 -2.33 -1.04 10.73
CA ILE A 98 -3.10 -0.45 9.62
C ILE A 98 -3.83 0.81 10.08
N LEU A 99 -4.65 0.71 11.12
CA LEU A 99 -5.48 1.84 11.60
C LEU A 99 -4.63 3.05 12.00
N SER A 100 -3.49 2.83 12.68
CA SER A 100 -2.59 3.92 13.09
C SER A 100 -1.88 4.62 11.92
N ASN A 101 -1.78 3.96 10.76
CA ASN A 101 -1.11 4.51 9.59
C ASN A 101 -2.09 5.02 8.51
N LEU A 102 -3.42 4.88 8.70
CA LEU A 102 -4.39 5.33 7.71
C LEU A 102 -4.36 6.84 7.43
N ALA A 103 -3.97 7.67 8.41
CA ALA A 103 -3.78 9.10 8.18
C ALA A 103 -2.67 9.43 7.16
N ARG A 104 -1.78 8.47 6.88
CA ARG A 104 -0.69 8.57 5.89
C ARG A 104 -1.05 7.91 4.55
N PHE A 105 -2.22 7.28 4.48
CA PHE A 105 -2.72 6.64 3.27
C PHE A 105 -3.31 7.70 2.34
N ASP A 106 -2.83 7.73 1.09
CA ASP A 106 -3.30 8.67 0.07
C ASP A 106 -4.61 8.16 -0.54
N ALA A 107 -5.73 8.51 0.10
CA ALA A 107 -7.07 8.12 -0.31
C ALA A 107 -7.44 8.69 -1.68
N GLU A 108 -7.11 9.95 -1.96
CA GLU A 108 -7.42 10.62 -3.23
C GLU A 108 -6.70 9.94 -4.39
N ARG A 109 -5.41 9.62 -4.21
CA ARG A 109 -4.62 8.90 -5.21
C ARG A 109 -5.15 7.48 -5.43
N THR A 110 -5.54 6.78 -4.38
CA THR A 110 -6.13 5.45 -4.49
C THR A 110 -7.43 5.46 -5.28
N LEU A 111 -8.29 6.45 -5.07
CA LEU A 111 -9.51 6.64 -5.85
C LEU A 111 -9.21 6.97 -7.32
N ALA A 112 -8.24 7.83 -7.59
CA ALA A 112 -7.79 8.14 -8.95
C ALA A 112 -7.31 6.88 -9.67
N ILE A 113 -6.51 6.06 -9.02
CA ILE A 113 -6.02 4.78 -9.56
C ILE A 113 -7.17 3.79 -9.78
N ALA A 114 -8.12 3.69 -8.86
CA ALA A 114 -9.30 2.84 -9.04
C ALA A 114 -10.13 3.25 -10.27
N LYS A 115 -10.30 4.55 -10.51
CA LYS A 115 -10.94 5.07 -11.73
C LYS A 115 -10.18 4.69 -13.00
N ILE A 116 -8.85 4.81 -13.00
CA ILE A 116 -7.98 4.41 -14.12
C ILE A 116 -8.13 2.90 -14.40
N MET A 117 -8.19 2.08 -13.35
CA MET A 117 -8.28 0.63 -13.48
C MET A 117 -9.68 0.12 -13.87
N LYS A 118 -10.76 0.88 -13.63
CA LYS A 118 -12.15 0.42 -13.75
C LYS A 118 -12.45 -0.29 -15.06
N ASN A 119 -11.89 0.18 -16.16
CA ASN A 119 -12.11 -0.35 -17.52
C ASN A 119 -10.86 -1.00 -18.15
N ASN A 120 -9.84 -1.32 -17.34
CA ASN A 120 -8.58 -1.89 -17.83
C ASN A 120 -8.27 -3.20 -17.11
N THR A 121 -8.63 -4.34 -17.75
CA THR A 121 -8.46 -5.69 -17.18
C THR A 121 -6.98 -6.05 -16.96
N ALA A 122 -6.07 -5.54 -17.79
CA ALA A 122 -4.64 -5.77 -17.62
C ALA A 122 -4.12 -5.09 -16.34
N LEU A 123 -4.54 -3.85 -16.07
CA LEU A 123 -4.21 -3.15 -14.83
C LEU A 123 -4.84 -3.82 -13.61
N GLN A 124 -6.07 -4.31 -13.70
CA GLN A 124 -6.72 -5.07 -12.63
C GLN A 124 -5.93 -6.33 -12.27
N SER A 125 -5.42 -7.05 -13.30
CA SER A 125 -4.57 -8.23 -13.09
C SER A 125 -3.24 -7.87 -12.40
N LYS A 126 -2.62 -6.74 -12.76
CA LYS A 126 -1.40 -6.23 -12.13
C LYS A 126 -1.65 -5.75 -10.70
N ASN A 127 -2.82 -5.19 -10.42
CA ASN A 127 -3.20 -4.80 -9.05
C ASN A 127 -3.29 -6.01 -8.12
N ARG A 128 -3.72 -7.18 -8.61
CA ARG A 128 -3.69 -8.43 -7.82
C ARG A 128 -2.28 -8.82 -7.38
N ALA A 129 -1.27 -8.58 -8.22
CA ALA A 129 0.11 -8.78 -7.82
C ALA A 129 0.55 -7.83 -6.68
N ASN A 130 0.02 -6.61 -6.61
CA ASN A 130 0.27 -5.68 -5.52
C ASN A 130 -0.41 -6.12 -4.20
N GLU A 131 -1.56 -6.79 -4.26
CA GLU A 131 -2.20 -7.40 -3.09
C GLU A 131 -1.29 -8.45 -2.43
N ILE A 132 -0.57 -9.24 -3.24
CA ILE A 132 0.45 -10.18 -2.76
C ILE A 132 1.63 -9.44 -2.09
N ASN A 133 1.97 -8.25 -2.55
CA ASN A 133 3.02 -7.44 -1.93
C ASN A 133 2.60 -6.92 -0.53
N LEU A 134 1.33 -6.58 -0.33
CA LEU A 134 0.80 -6.26 1.01
C LEU A 134 0.91 -7.46 1.95
N GLU A 135 0.48 -8.66 1.50
CA GLU A 135 0.59 -9.90 2.28
C GLU A 135 2.04 -10.17 2.69
N LYS A 136 2.98 -10.07 1.73
CA LYS A 136 4.42 -10.23 2.01
C LYS A 136 4.94 -9.19 3.00
N ALA A 137 4.48 -7.94 2.92
CA ALA A 137 4.88 -6.89 3.85
C ALA A 137 4.37 -7.18 5.27
N ILE A 138 3.11 -7.61 5.40
CA ILE A 138 2.54 -8.03 6.68
C ILE A 138 3.34 -9.21 7.26
N LEU A 139 3.57 -10.27 6.48
CA LEU A 139 4.34 -11.45 6.92
C LEU A 139 5.75 -11.05 7.36
N ARG A 140 6.44 -10.18 6.63
CA ARG A 140 7.76 -9.69 6.99
C ARG A 140 7.74 -8.95 8.33
N GLY A 141 6.78 -8.05 8.55
CA GLY A 141 6.62 -7.34 9.82
C GLY A 141 6.36 -8.30 10.98
N LEU A 142 5.45 -9.26 10.80
CA LEU A 142 5.13 -10.30 11.79
C LEU A 142 6.35 -11.19 12.08
N SER A 143 7.08 -11.64 11.05
CA SER A 143 8.28 -12.47 11.23
C SER A 143 9.43 -11.73 11.91
N THR A 144 9.48 -10.40 11.81
CA THR A 144 10.43 -9.59 12.56
C THR A 144 10.05 -9.52 14.04
N LEU A 145 8.76 -9.44 14.35
CA LEU A 145 8.25 -9.40 15.73
C LEU A 145 8.31 -10.78 16.42
N TRP A 146 8.06 -11.87 15.66
CA TRP A 146 8.17 -13.27 16.11
C TRP A 146 9.15 -14.05 15.23
N PRO A 147 10.46 -14.04 15.54
CA PRO A 147 11.50 -14.60 14.66
C PRO A 147 11.64 -16.13 14.73
N ASP A 148 10.88 -16.81 15.59
CA ASP A 148 10.97 -18.25 15.71
C ASP A 148 10.30 -18.97 14.51
N ARG A 149 10.89 -20.12 14.08
CA ARG A 149 10.41 -20.89 12.93
C ARG A 149 9.09 -21.62 13.19
N GLU A 150 8.79 -21.95 14.43
CA GLU A 150 7.55 -22.69 14.78
C GLU A 150 6.32 -21.80 14.57
N SER A 151 6.50 -20.48 14.63
CA SER A 151 5.44 -19.51 14.37
C SER A 151 5.15 -19.26 12.88
N HIS A 152 5.98 -19.74 11.94
CA HIS A 152 5.91 -19.33 10.53
C HIS A 152 4.53 -19.57 9.89
N ASP A 153 3.96 -20.77 10.00
CA ASP A 153 2.67 -21.11 9.39
C ASP A 153 1.53 -20.29 10.01
N ARG A 154 1.59 -20.06 11.33
CA ARG A 154 0.65 -19.20 12.05
C ARG A 154 0.71 -17.77 11.54
N LEU A 155 1.93 -17.23 11.34
CA LEU A 155 2.14 -15.86 10.85
C LEU A 155 1.76 -15.72 9.38
N LEU A 156 2.04 -16.73 8.56
CA LEU A 156 1.59 -16.80 7.16
C LEU A 156 0.05 -16.78 7.09
N PHE A 157 -0.61 -17.60 7.88
CA PHE A 157 -2.07 -17.64 7.96
C PHE A 157 -2.65 -16.27 8.39
N ALA A 158 -2.07 -15.65 9.44
CA ALA A 158 -2.48 -14.33 9.90
C ALA A 158 -2.27 -13.26 8.81
N SER A 159 -1.19 -13.32 8.02
CA SER A 159 -0.91 -12.37 6.93
C SER A 159 -1.92 -12.50 5.79
N ILE A 160 -2.28 -13.72 5.40
CA ILE A 160 -3.27 -14.01 4.36
C ILE A 160 -4.65 -13.47 4.77
N LEU A 161 -5.10 -13.80 6.00
CA LEU A 161 -6.39 -13.33 6.50
C LEU A 161 -6.44 -11.81 6.63
N SER A 162 -5.41 -11.20 7.20
CA SER A 162 -5.35 -9.74 7.35
C SER A 162 -5.34 -9.02 6.01
N SER A 163 -4.58 -9.51 5.03
CA SER A 163 -4.57 -8.92 3.67
C SER A 163 -5.94 -9.08 2.99
N GLY A 164 -6.63 -10.21 3.22
CA GLY A 164 -8.00 -10.44 2.78
C GLY A 164 -9.00 -9.45 3.39
N ALA A 165 -8.93 -9.20 4.70
CA ALA A 165 -9.77 -8.22 5.38
C ALA A 165 -9.53 -6.80 4.86
N ILE A 166 -8.27 -6.38 4.66
CA ILE A 166 -7.91 -5.07 4.12
C ILE A 166 -8.44 -4.91 2.68
N ARG A 167 -8.31 -5.94 1.85
CA ARG A 167 -8.85 -5.95 0.49
C ARG A 167 -10.36 -5.81 0.48
N PHE A 168 -11.06 -6.54 1.35
CA PHE A 168 -12.51 -6.43 1.52
C PHE A 168 -12.90 -5.02 1.96
N ALA A 169 -12.23 -4.45 2.97
CA ALA A 169 -12.47 -3.09 3.44
C ALA A 169 -12.30 -2.05 2.31
N THR A 170 -11.22 -2.16 1.54
CA THR A 170 -10.95 -1.27 0.40
C THR A 170 -12.01 -1.43 -0.69
N HIS A 171 -12.46 -2.67 -0.97
CA HIS A 171 -13.53 -2.92 -1.92
C HIS A 171 -14.85 -2.26 -1.52
N ILE A 172 -15.26 -2.40 -0.26
CA ILE A 172 -16.48 -1.76 0.26
C ILE A 172 -16.35 -0.24 0.18
N TRP A 173 -15.23 0.31 0.66
CA TRP A 173 -14.99 1.75 0.63
C TRP A 173 -15.03 2.36 -0.78
N LEU A 174 -14.46 1.66 -1.79
CA LEU A 174 -14.51 2.10 -3.18
C LEU A 174 -15.91 1.97 -3.80
N ARG A 175 -16.66 0.93 -3.42
CA ARG A 175 -18.03 0.67 -3.91
C ARG A 175 -19.01 1.74 -3.43
N ASP A 176 -18.91 2.13 -2.16
CA ASP A 176 -19.83 3.03 -1.50
C ASP A 176 -19.43 4.53 -1.68
N GLU A 177 -18.66 4.83 -2.75
CA GLU A 177 -18.24 6.17 -3.19
C GLU A 177 -17.67 7.06 -2.07
N ASN A 178 -17.05 6.44 -1.05
CA ASN A 178 -16.44 7.07 0.14
C ASN A 178 -17.42 7.71 1.14
N GLU A 179 -18.67 7.33 1.16
CA GLU A 179 -19.60 7.78 2.21
C GLU A 179 -19.11 7.38 3.59
N MET A 180 -18.41 6.23 3.71
CA MET A 180 -17.76 5.77 4.93
C MET A 180 -16.29 6.15 4.98
N LYS A 181 -15.72 6.31 6.17
CA LYS A 181 -14.26 6.44 6.34
C LYS A 181 -13.60 5.08 6.12
N LEU A 182 -12.47 5.07 5.43
CA LEU A 182 -11.70 3.83 5.23
C LEU A 182 -11.34 3.15 6.56
N ALA A 183 -11.09 3.93 7.63
CA ALA A 183 -10.82 3.40 8.96
C ALA A 183 -11.97 2.55 9.51
N ASP A 184 -13.21 2.99 9.31
CA ASP A 184 -14.39 2.27 9.77
C ASP A 184 -14.59 1.00 8.96
N CYS A 185 -14.36 1.04 7.64
CA CYS A 185 -14.38 -0.14 6.77
C CYS A 185 -13.32 -1.17 7.18
N VAL A 186 -12.11 -0.72 7.53
CA VAL A 186 -11.03 -1.61 8.00
C VAL A 186 -11.39 -2.22 9.35
N ALA A 187 -11.85 -1.43 10.30
CA ALA A 187 -12.26 -1.93 11.63
C ALA A 187 -13.36 -3.00 11.49
N ASP A 188 -14.44 -2.70 10.75
CA ASP A 188 -15.55 -3.63 10.49
C ASP A 188 -15.07 -4.92 9.79
N ALA A 189 -14.19 -4.83 8.82
CA ALA A 189 -13.67 -6.00 8.12
C ALA A 189 -12.89 -6.95 9.05
N PHE A 190 -12.07 -6.40 9.95
CA PHE A 190 -11.37 -7.21 10.96
C PHE A 190 -12.33 -7.79 11.99
N ASP A 191 -13.34 -7.03 12.45
CA ASP A 191 -14.33 -7.53 13.41
C ASP A 191 -15.17 -8.68 12.80
N ARG A 192 -15.62 -8.56 11.55
CA ARG A 192 -16.30 -9.64 10.81
C ARG A 192 -15.40 -10.88 10.65
N MET A 193 -14.16 -10.70 10.24
CA MET A 193 -13.21 -11.81 10.11
C MET A 193 -13.02 -12.54 11.43
N MET A 194 -12.85 -11.82 12.53
CA MET A 194 -12.70 -12.42 13.86
C MET A 194 -13.96 -13.16 14.32
N PHE A 195 -15.14 -12.60 14.03
CA PHE A 195 -16.42 -13.22 14.32
C PHE A 195 -16.58 -14.56 13.57
N GLU A 196 -16.33 -14.59 12.26
CA GLU A 196 -16.44 -15.81 11.45
C GLU A 196 -15.49 -16.91 11.92
N ILE A 197 -14.27 -16.55 12.35
CA ILE A 197 -13.30 -17.52 12.90
C ILE A 197 -13.76 -18.11 14.25
N GLN A 198 -14.44 -17.32 15.08
CA GLN A 198 -14.89 -17.73 16.41
C GLN A 198 -16.20 -18.52 16.40
N CYS A 199 -17.11 -18.25 15.45
CA CYS A 199 -18.39 -18.93 15.35
C CYS A 199 -18.32 -20.39 14.90
N THR A 200 -17.11 -20.93 14.64
CA THR A 200 -16.88 -22.31 14.20
C THR A 200 -16.48 -23.24 15.37
N GLN A 201 -16.56 -22.77 16.60
CA GLN A 201 -16.40 -23.58 17.83
C GLN A 201 -17.75 -23.75 18.50
#